data_1210316d510396e56c342a5eb526eb63
#
_entry.id   1210316d510396e56c342a5eb526eb63
#
_cell.length_a   1.000
_cell.length_b   1.000
_cell.length_c   1.000
_cell.angle_alpha   90.00
_cell.angle_beta   90.00
_cell.angle_gamma   90.00
#
_symmetry.space_group_name_H-M   'P 1'
#
loop_
_entity.id
_entity.type
_entity.pdbx_description
1 polymer ?
#
loop_
_entity_poly.entity_id
_entity_poly.type
_entity_poly.pdbx_seq_one_letter_code
_entity_poly.pdbx_strand_id
1 'polypeptide(L)'
;FIKIVKNYFDNEIKRPEILGRIGYSNIVPFNFINDKEFSVKIARSKLRPVQKAILEKYRIDLEFEDELKFINYILGGADSSKGGRDILNAINDKLLDELAMFMFENKQDLSSFKGAKILVKTVRRDLYGKGQCV
;
A
#
# COMPACT_ATOMS: atom_id res chain seq x y z
N PHE A 1 22.30 -3.72 -18.72
CA PHE A 1 20.85 -3.78 -18.90
C PHE A 1 20.49 -3.82 -20.39
N ILE A 2 20.84 -2.83 -21.21
CA ILE A 2 20.50 -2.75 -22.65
C ILE A 2 20.97 -3.99 -23.41
N LYS A 3 22.18 -4.52 -23.11
CA LYS A 3 22.69 -5.78 -23.71
C LYS A 3 21.78 -6.97 -23.41
N ILE A 4 21.23 -7.07 -22.21
CA ILE A 4 20.30 -8.17 -21.82
C ILE A 4 19.00 -8.04 -22.60
N VAL A 5 18.44 -6.83 -22.68
CA VAL A 5 17.22 -6.56 -23.44
C VAL A 5 17.43 -6.90 -24.92
N LYS A 6 18.56 -6.46 -25.51
CA LYS A 6 18.91 -6.81 -26.89
C LYS A 6 18.96 -8.30 -27.12
N ASN A 7 19.69 -9.02 -26.26
CA ASN A 7 19.82 -10.48 -26.34
C ASN A 7 18.45 -11.18 -26.25
N TYR A 8 17.56 -10.68 -25.41
CA TYR A 8 16.20 -11.19 -25.26
C TYR A 8 15.38 -11.03 -26.55
N PHE A 9 15.42 -9.85 -27.19
CA PHE A 9 14.73 -9.60 -28.44
C PHE A 9 15.34 -10.40 -29.62
N ASP A 10 16.65 -10.55 -29.63
CA ASP A 10 17.37 -11.26 -30.70
C ASP A 10 17.17 -12.78 -30.60
N ASN A 11 17.27 -13.38 -29.41
CA ASN A 11 17.37 -14.81 -29.21
C ASN A 11 16.08 -15.47 -28.70
N GLU A 12 15.37 -14.81 -27.80
CA GLU A 12 14.14 -15.36 -27.19
C GLU A 12 12.91 -15.02 -28.01
N ILE A 13 12.68 -13.72 -28.24
CA ILE A 13 11.54 -13.26 -29.04
C ILE A 13 11.79 -13.46 -30.54
N LYS A 14 13.05 -13.48 -30.97
CA LYS A 14 13.47 -13.57 -32.38
C LYS A 14 12.89 -12.48 -33.27
N ARG A 15 12.76 -11.27 -32.72
CA ARG A 15 12.24 -10.11 -33.40
C ARG A 15 13.05 -8.84 -33.10
N PRO A 16 14.29 -8.75 -33.59
CA PRO A 16 15.17 -7.60 -33.36
C PRO A 16 14.62 -6.29 -33.94
N GLU A 17 13.79 -6.39 -35.00
CA GLU A 17 13.17 -5.23 -35.62
C GLU A 17 12.26 -4.45 -34.68
N ILE A 18 11.64 -5.09 -33.70
CA ILE A 18 10.80 -4.42 -32.70
C ILE A 18 11.65 -3.49 -31.85
N LEU A 19 12.81 -3.98 -31.40
CA LEU A 19 13.74 -3.19 -30.61
C LEU A 19 14.29 -2.00 -31.37
N GLY A 20 14.54 -2.16 -32.67
CA GLY A 20 14.94 -1.07 -33.55
C GLY A 20 13.87 0.04 -33.67
N ARG A 21 12.59 -0.33 -33.67
CA ARG A 21 11.47 0.62 -33.69
C ARG A 21 11.26 1.34 -32.35
N ILE A 22 11.43 0.64 -31.24
CA ILE A 22 11.36 1.22 -29.88
C ILE A 22 12.48 2.24 -29.68
N GLY A 23 13.67 1.94 -30.17
CA GLY A 23 14.89 2.72 -29.98
C GLY A 23 15.53 2.44 -28.62
N TYR A 24 16.84 2.26 -28.60
CA TYR A 24 17.61 1.94 -27.39
C TYR A 24 17.54 3.02 -26.32
N SER A 25 17.41 4.28 -26.69
CA SER A 25 17.30 5.43 -25.77
C SER A 25 15.98 5.46 -25.02
N ASN A 26 14.97 4.74 -25.51
CA ASN A 26 13.65 4.68 -24.90
C ASN A 26 13.51 3.52 -23.90
N ILE A 27 14.57 2.72 -23.72
CA ILE A 27 14.58 1.62 -22.77
C ILE A 27 15.02 2.15 -21.42
N VAL A 28 14.08 2.28 -20.50
CA VAL A 28 14.34 2.75 -19.14
C VAL A 28 14.29 1.58 -18.17
N PRO A 29 15.40 1.28 -17.46
CA PRO A 29 15.39 0.24 -16.44
C PRO A 29 14.63 0.71 -15.21
N PHE A 30 13.70 -0.11 -14.74
CA PHE A 30 13.06 0.07 -13.44
C PHE A 30 13.56 -1.02 -12.49
N ASN A 31 14.18 -0.62 -11.40
CA ASN A 31 14.55 -1.54 -10.33
C ASN A 31 13.34 -1.86 -9.46
N PHE A 32 13.32 -3.07 -8.91
CA PHE A 32 12.37 -3.42 -7.87
C PHE A 32 12.59 -2.52 -6.64
N ILE A 33 11.52 -2.22 -5.91
CA ILE A 33 11.57 -1.44 -4.68
C ILE A 33 12.04 -2.38 -3.57
N ASN A 34 13.36 -2.58 -3.46
CA ASN A 34 13.97 -3.44 -2.45
C ASN A 34 14.42 -2.65 -1.21
N ASP A 35 14.42 -1.32 -1.30
CA ASP A 35 14.80 -0.46 -0.19
C ASP A 35 13.60 -0.22 0.74
N LYS A 36 13.78 -0.63 2.01
CA LYS A 36 12.77 -0.48 3.05
C LYS A 36 12.39 0.98 3.30
N GLU A 37 13.36 1.89 3.27
CA GLU A 37 13.09 3.32 3.44
C GLU A 37 12.22 3.87 2.32
N PHE A 38 12.50 3.42 1.10
CA PHE A 38 11.72 3.82 -0.08
C PHE A 38 10.29 3.28 0.00
N SER A 39 10.13 2.03 0.42
CA SER A 39 8.81 1.40 0.65
C SER A 39 8.01 2.16 1.70
N VAL A 40 8.64 2.59 2.78
CA VAL A 40 8.01 3.42 3.83
C VAL A 40 7.55 4.76 3.27
N LYS A 41 8.38 5.43 2.46
CA LYS A 41 8.01 6.69 1.80
C LYS A 41 6.81 6.52 0.86
N ILE A 42 6.78 5.42 0.09
CA ILE A 42 5.66 5.09 -0.80
C ILE A 42 4.40 4.84 0.03
N ALA A 43 4.47 4.00 1.07
CA ALA A 43 3.34 3.71 1.94
C ALA A 43 2.75 4.99 2.56
N ARG A 44 3.60 5.87 3.08
CA ARG A 44 3.19 7.16 3.63
C ARG A 44 2.53 8.07 2.58
N SER A 45 3.08 8.11 1.37
CA SER A 45 2.51 8.89 0.27
C SER A 45 1.13 8.40 -0.17
N LYS A 46 0.86 7.09 -0.04
CA LYS A 46 -0.43 6.48 -0.34
C LYS A 46 -1.43 6.59 0.81
N LEU A 47 -0.95 6.60 2.05
CA LEU A 47 -1.80 6.69 3.23
C LEU A 47 -2.44 8.08 3.39
N ARG A 48 -1.70 9.15 3.12
CA ARG A 48 -2.20 10.53 3.23
C ARG A 48 -3.45 10.84 2.41
N PRO A 49 -3.54 10.49 1.11
CA PRO A 49 -4.77 10.67 0.34
C PRO A 49 -5.95 9.90 0.92
N VAL A 50 -5.72 8.72 1.48
CA VAL A 50 -6.77 7.91 2.13
C VAL A 50 -7.29 8.62 3.38
N GLN A 51 -6.42 9.10 4.26
CA GLN A 51 -6.82 9.89 5.43
C GLN A 51 -7.64 11.13 5.02
N LYS A 52 -7.17 11.86 4.00
CA LYS A 52 -7.87 13.03 3.48
C LYS A 52 -9.25 12.69 2.94
N ALA A 53 -9.38 11.61 2.16
CA ALA A 53 -10.67 11.17 1.61
C ALA A 53 -11.66 10.76 2.71
N ILE A 54 -11.18 10.10 3.78
CA ILE A 54 -12.01 9.75 4.94
C ILE A 54 -12.49 11.02 5.67
N LEU A 55 -11.59 11.98 5.88
CA LEU A 55 -11.93 13.24 6.51
C LEU A 55 -12.96 14.04 5.69
N GLU A 56 -12.76 14.13 4.37
CA GLU A 56 -13.67 14.86 3.48
C GLU A 56 -15.05 14.21 3.39
N LYS A 57 -15.09 12.88 3.24
CA LYS A 57 -16.33 12.13 3.00
C LYS A 57 -17.14 11.89 4.27
N TYR A 58 -16.46 11.51 5.36
CA TYR A 58 -17.12 11.07 6.59
C TYR A 58 -16.97 12.06 7.74
N ARG A 59 -16.14 13.10 7.59
CA ARG A 59 -15.79 14.05 8.66
C ARG A 59 -15.15 13.38 9.87
N ILE A 60 -14.41 12.30 9.62
CA ILE A 60 -13.67 11.55 10.63
C ILE A 60 -12.18 11.85 10.44
N ASP A 61 -11.54 12.29 11.52
CA ASP A 61 -10.09 12.46 11.57
C ASP A 61 -9.43 11.14 11.98
N LEU A 62 -8.62 10.59 11.09
CA LEU A 62 -7.95 9.31 11.29
C LEU A 62 -6.51 9.53 11.76
N GLU A 63 -6.24 9.24 13.01
CA GLU A 63 -4.92 9.34 13.61
C GLU A 63 -4.30 7.95 13.84
N PHE A 64 -2.97 7.86 13.78
CA PHE A 64 -2.24 6.64 14.08
C PHE A 64 -1.49 6.81 15.41
N GLU A 65 -1.61 5.83 16.32
CA GLU A 65 -0.83 5.81 17.56
C GLU A 65 0.68 5.73 17.25
N ASP A 66 1.06 4.90 16.29
CA ASP A 66 2.40 4.78 15.76
C ASP A 66 2.32 4.52 14.25
N GLU A 67 2.48 5.60 13.46
CA GLU A 67 2.40 5.53 12.00
C GLU A 67 3.46 4.58 11.41
N LEU A 68 4.69 4.60 11.95
CA LEU A 68 5.76 3.73 11.46
C LEU A 68 5.48 2.26 11.73
N LYS A 69 4.96 1.94 12.92
CA LYS A 69 4.56 0.58 13.27
C LYS A 69 3.45 0.09 12.36
N PHE A 70 2.47 0.93 12.08
CA PHE A 70 1.38 0.61 11.14
C PHE A 70 1.90 0.42 9.71
N ILE A 71 2.77 1.30 9.22
CA ILE A 71 3.40 1.16 7.91
C ILE A 71 4.21 -0.14 7.81
N ASN A 72 5.00 -0.48 8.83
CA ASN A 72 5.74 -1.75 8.86
C ASN A 72 4.80 -2.97 8.86
N TYR A 73 3.65 -2.88 9.52
CA TYR A 73 2.61 -3.92 9.48
C TYR A 73 2.03 -4.09 8.06
N ILE A 74 1.75 -3.00 7.36
CA ILE A 74 1.29 -3.03 5.96
C ILE A 74 2.37 -3.68 5.08
N LEU A 75 3.61 -3.19 5.18
CA LEU A 75 4.73 -3.66 4.36
C LEU A 75 5.08 -5.14 4.62
N GLY A 76 4.87 -5.63 5.83
CA GLY A 76 5.06 -7.05 6.18
C GLY A 76 4.09 -7.99 5.46
N GLY A 77 2.99 -7.49 4.91
CA GLY A 77 2.05 -8.26 4.08
C GLY A 77 2.11 -7.95 2.58
N ALA A 78 2.91 -6.94 2.19
CA ALA A 78 3.05 -6.54 0.80
C ALA A 78 4.20 -7.29 0.13
N ASP A 79 3.98 -7.75 -1.11
CA ASP A 79 5.01 -8.37 -1.92
C ASP A 79 5.79 -7.29 -2.66
N SER A 80 7.04 -7.07 -2.27
CA SER A 80 7.91 -6.05 -2.86
C SER A 80 8.10 -6.22 -4.38
N SER A 81 7.93 -7.45 -4.90
CA SER A 81 8.02 -7.74 -6.34
C SER A 81 6.91 -7.08 -7.16
N LYS A 82 5.76 -6.79 -6.54
CA LYS A 82 4.60 -6.17 -7.19
C LYS A 82 4.59 -4.64 -7.10
N GLY A 83 5.57 -4.07 -6.42
CA GLY A 83 5.78 -2.63 -6.32
C GLY A 83 4.72 -1.87 -5.52
N GLY A 84 4.55 -0.57 -5.84
CA GLY A 84 3.68 0.32 -5.07
C GLY A 84 2.18 -0.01 -5.13
N ARG A 85 1.73 -0.82 -6.09
CA ARG A 85 0.33 -1.26 -6.20
C ARG A 85 -0.04 -2.22 -5.07
N ASP A 86 0.88 -3.11 -4.70
CA ASP A 86 0.66 -4.07 -3.63
C ASP A 86 0.61 -3.39 -2.24
N ILE A 87 1.37 -2.33 -2.08
CA ILE A 87 1.28 -1.46 -0.89
C ILE A 87 -0.11 -0.83 -0.77
N LEU A 88 -0.67 -0.36 -1.89
CA LEU A 88 -2.02 0.21 -1.90
C LEU A 88 -3.09 -0.85 -1.56
N ASN A 89 -2.97 -2.06 -2.12
CA ASN A 89 -3.87 -3.16 -1.80
C ASN A 89 -3.80 -3.50 -0.30
N ALA A 90 -2.59 -3.58 0.27
CA ALA A 90 -2.41 -3.84 1.70
C ALA A 90 -2.99 -2.72 2.59
N ILE A 91 -2.98 -1.46 2.14
CA ILE A 91 -3.68 -0.37 2.85
C ILE A 91 -5.20 -0.60 2.80
N ASN A 92 -5.75 -0.95 1.65
CA ASN A 92 -7.17 -1.23 1.52
C ASN A 92 -7.59 -2.36 2.45
N ASP A 93 -6.94 -3.52 2.36
CA ASP A 93 -7.29 -4.72 3.12
C ASP A 93 -7.12 -4.53 4.64
N LYS A 94 -6.06 -3.85 5.07
CA LYS A 94 -5.71 -3.74 6.50
C LYS A 94 -6.20 -2.47 7.19
N LEU A 95 -6.63 -1.47 6.45
CA LEU A 95 -7.15 -0.22 6.99
C LEU A 95 -8.59 0.02 6.61
N LEU A 96 -8.89 0.03 5.30
CA LEU A 96 -10.22 0.43 4.84
C LEU A 96 -11.28 -0.64 5.14
N ASP A 97 -10.95 -1.91 4.99
CA ASP A 97 -11.88 -2.99 5.31
C ASP A 97 -12.16 -3.06 6.82
N GLU A 98 -11.12 -2.95 7.66
CA GLU A 98 -11.28 -2.91 9.12
C GLU A 98 -12.07 -1.66 9.56
N LEU A 99 -11.81 -0.50 8.95
CA LEU A 99 -12.56 0.72 9.21
C LEU A 99 -14.02 0.60 8.77
N ALA A 100 -14.27 -0.01 7.62
CA ALA A 100 -15.63 -0.27 7.13
C ALA A 100 -16.39 -1.20 8.06
N MET A 101 -15.75 -2.28 8.54
CA MET A 101 -16.31 -3.19 9.53
C MET A 101 -16.66 -2.45 10.82
N PHE A 102 -15.73 -1.69 11.36
CA PHE A 102 -15.95 -0.87 12.56
C PHE A 102 -17.12 0.10 12.39
N MET A 103 -17.19 0.81 11.27
CA MET A 103 -18.30 1.72 10.97
C MET A 103 -19.63 1.00 10.81
N PHE A 104 -19.62 -0.22 10.24
CA PHE A 104 -20.83 -1.02 10.07
C PHE A 104 -21.36 -1.52 11.41
N GLU A 105 -20.50 -2.04 12.28
CA GLU A 105 -20.85 -2.53 13.62
C GLU A 105 -21.42 -1.40 14.50
N ASN A 106 -20.92 -0.18 14.33
CA ASN A 106 -21.35 1.01 15.09
C ASN A 106 -22.35 1.89 14.31
N LYS A 107 -23.10 1.33 13.37
CA LYS A 107 -23.94 2.07 12.42
C LYS A 107 -25.02 2.93 13.08
N GLN A 108 -25.45 2.58 14.29
CA GLN A 108 -26.45 3.39 15.03
C GLN A 108 -25.90 4.72 15.52
N ASP A 109 -24.58 4.83 15.66
CA ASP A 109 -23.88 6.02 16.17
C ASP A 109 -23.10 6.80 15.09
N LEU A 110 -23.28 6.48 13.80
CA LEU A 110 -22.54 7.14 12.71
C LEU A 110 -22.74 8.66 12.67
N SER A 111 -23.87 9.17 13.16
CA SER A 111 -24.10 10.61 13.30
C SER A 111 -23.24 11.23 14.40
N SER A 112 -22.83 10.46 15.40
CA SER A 112 -21.96 10.89 16.50
C SER A 112 -20.49 10.92 16.09
N PHE A 113 -20.09 10.23 15.02
CA PHE A 113 -18.73 10.24 14.49
C PHE A 113 -18.36 11.49 13.68
N LYS A 114 -19.33 12.35 13.35
CA LYS A 114 -19.00 13.62 12.68
C LYS A 114 -18.12 14.50 13.59
N GLY A 115 -16.89 14.73 13.16
CA GLY A 115 -15.89 15.45 13.93
C GLY A 115 -15.14 14.60 14.97
N ALA A 116 -15.41 13.29 15.01
CA ALA A 116 -14.68 12.38 15.88
C ALA A 116 -13.29 12.07 15.33
N LYS A 117 -12.39 11.76 16.26
CA LYS A 117 -11.06 11.22 15.95
C LYS A 117 -11.07 9.73 16.19
N ILE A 118 -10.64 8.96 15.16
CA ILE A 118 -10.44 7.52 15.29
C ILE A 118 -8.94 7.26 15.39
N LEU A 119 -8.53 6.65 16.49
CA LEU A 119 -7.15 6.28 16.72
C LEU A 119 -6.90 4.83 16.26
N VAL A 120 -6.07 4.68 15.23
CA VAL A 120 -5.66 3.37 14.71
C VAL A 120 -4.50 2.83 15.51
N LYS A 121 -4.70 1.65 16.12
CA LYS A 121 -3.68 0.93 16.89
C LYS A 121 -3.29 -0.36 16.18
N THR A 122 -1.99 -0.64 16.11
CA THR A 122 -1.48 -1.91 15.59
C THR A 122 -1.25 -2.87 16.76
N VAL A 123 -2.12 -3.86 16.88
CA VAL A 123 -2.04 -4.89 17.91
C VAL A 123 -1.46 -6.17 17.31
N ARG A 124 -0.48 -6.80 17.97
CA ARG A 124 -0.07 -8.17 17.64
C ARG A 124 -1.15 -9.12 18.16
N ARG A 125 -1.75 -9.90 17.28
CA ARG A 125 -2.49 -11.09 17.72
C ARG A 125 -1.45 -12.16 18.05
N ASP A 126 -1.29 -12.48 19.30
CA ASP A 126 -0.56 -13.69 19.68
C ASP A 126 -1.34 -14.91 19.16
N LEU A 127 -0.61 -15.90 18.62
CA LEU A 127 -1.15 -17.10 17.96
C LEU A 127 -2.00 -18.01 18.88
N TYR A 128 -2.13 -17.66 20.15
CA TYR A 128 -3.00 -18.33 21.12
C TYR A 128 -4.17 -17.40 21.47
N GLY A 129 -5.23 -17.60 20.71
CA GLY A 129 -6.44 -16.77 20.74
C GLY A 129 -6.99 -16.52 22.14
N LYS A 130 -7.03 -15.27 22.50
CA LYS A 130 -8.09 -14.54 23.22
C LYS A 130 -7.62 -13.08 23.29
N GLY A 131 -7.78 -12.34 22.19
CA GLY A 131 -7.62 -10.90 22.22
C GLY A 131 -8.91 -10.29 22.75
N GLN A 132 -8.90 -9.76 23.97
CA GLN A 132 -9.87 -8.79 24.39
C GLN A 132 -9.55 -7.49 23.66
N CYS A 133 -10.50 -7.00 22.84
CA CYS A 133 -10.50 -5.62 22.40
C CYS A 133 -10.79 -4.75 23.64
N VAL A 134 -9.87 -3.90 23.96
CA VAL A 134 -10.11 -2.75 24.83
C VAL A 134 -9.79 -1.51 24.03
#